data_4822229168ba402387dcf8e0574be82d
#
_entry.id   4822229168ba402387dcf8e0574be82d
#
_cell.length_a   1.000
_cell.length_b   1.000
_cell.length_c   1.000
_cell.angle_alpha   90.00
_cell.angle_beta   90.00
_cell.angle_gamma   90.00
#
_symmetry.space_group_name_H-M   'P 1'
#
loop_
_entity.id
_entity.type
_entity.pdbx_description
1 polymer ?
#
loop_
_entity_poly.entity_id
_entity_poly.type
_entity_poly.pdbx_seq_one_letter_code
_entity_poly.pdbx_strand_id
1 'polypeptide(L)'
;MPGMYVKELYMDKVEFAGLVANGRVFRGDKGRYVTFLTLGIGNGQYIDVTIKKPFSYSDHDVVYGQGTIKHSNNSDYIECYDSKGFRLEKYI
;
A
#
# COMPACT_ATOMS: atom_id res chain seq x y z
N MET A 1 -6.54 8.50 16.04
CA MET A 1 -5.75 8.23 14.84
C MET A 1 -4.93 6.96 15.05
N PRO A 2 -5.04 5.99 14.16
CA PRO A 2 -4.24 4.77 14.30
C PRO A 2 -2.75 5.08 14.15
N GLY A 3 -1.91 4.33 14.85
CA GLY A 3 -0.48 4.40 14.64
C GLY A 3 -0.12 3.84 13.27
N MET A 4 1.12 4.11 12.81
CA MET A 4 1.64 3.52 11.57
C MET A 4 2.13 2.12 11.89
N TYR A 5 1.75 1.14 11.05
CA TYR A 5 2.09 -0.26 11.34
C TYR A 5 1.95 -1.15 10.11
N VAL A 6 2.57 -2.32 10.20
CA VAL A 6 2.28 -3.47 9.35
C VAL A 6 2.01 -4.63 10.29
N LYS A 7 0.88 -5.30 10.09
CA LYS A 7 0.46 -6.40 10.94
C LYS A 7 0.10 -7.59 10.07
N GLU A 8 0.73 -8.73 10.33
CA GLU A 8 0.38 -9.97 9.67
C GLU A 8 -0.94 -10.49 10.24
N LEU A 9 -1.86 -10.84 9.36
CA LEU A 9 -3.16 -11.37 9.74
C LEU A 9 -3.15 -12.89 9.69
N TYR A 10 -2.90 -13.44 8.51
CA TYR A 10 -2.72 -14.88 8.32
C TYR A 10 -2.09 -15.11 6.95
N MET A 11 -1.30 -16.18 6.85
CA MET A 11 -0.53 -16.48 5.64
C MET A 11 0.25 -15.23 5.20
N ASP A 12 0.13 -14.82 3.95
CA ASP A 12 0.81 -13.62 3.45
C ASP A 12 -0.08 -12.37 3.47
N LYS A 13 -1.26 -12.47 4.08
CA LYS A 13 -2.18 -11.35 4.16
C LYS A 13 -1.80 -10.46 5.32
N VAL A 14 -1.71 -9.16 5.05
CA VAL A 14 -1.31 -8.16 6.04
C VAL A 14 -2.28 -6.98 6.06
N GLU A 15 -2.31 -6.31 7.19
CA GLU A 15 -2.98 -5.04 7.38
C GLU A 15 -1.89 -4.00 7.63
N PHE A 16 -2.06 -2.81 7.07
CA PHE A 16 -1.05 -1.76 7.24
C PHE A 16 -1.71 -0.39 7.36
N ALA A 17 -0.98 0.51 7.98
CA ALA A 17 -1.28 1.94 7.99
C ALA A 17 0.03 2.69 7.89
N GLY A 18 0.13 3.62 6.97
CA GLY A 18 1.37 4.35 6.77
C GLY A 18 1.14 5.73 6.18
N LEU A 19 2.14 6.57 6.33
CA LEU A 19 2.14 7.94 5.83
C LEU A 19 2.76 7.98 4.43
N VAL A 20 2.07 8.55 3.47
CA VAL A 20 2.58 8.64 2.10
C VAL A 20 3.86 9.48 2.08
N ALA A 21 4.97 8.85 1.77
CA ALA A 21 6.25 9.52 1.59
C ALA A 21 6.52 9.80 0.11
N ASN A 22 6.06 8.93 -0.78
CA ASN A 22 6.24 9.05 -2.21
C ASN A 22 5.18 8.21 -2.90
N GLY A 23 4.86 8.56 -4.13
CA GLY A 23 3.91 7.78 -4.90
C GLY A 23 3.88 8.20 -6.35
N ARG A 24 3.33 7.31 -7.19
CA ARG A 24 3.08 7.61 -8.58
C ARG A 24 2.00 6.68 -9.12
N VAL A 25 1.25 7.19 -10.10
CA VAL A 25 0.26 6.41 -10.83
C VAL A 25 0.75 6.30 -12.27
N PHE A 26 0.74 5.11 -12.81
CA PHE A 26 1.10 4.94 -14.22
C PHE A 26 0.17 3.93 -14.89
N ARG A 27 0.15 4.02 -16.21
CA ARG A 27 -0.65 3.14 -17.04
C ARG A 27 0.18 1.92 -17.39
N GLY A 28 -0.27 0.76 -16.93
CA GLY A 28 0.37 -0.51 -17.24
C GLY A 28 -0.16 -1.13 -18.53
N ASP A 29 0.19 -2.39 -18.74
CA ASP A 29 -0.27 -3.16 -19.87
C ASP A 29 -1.81 -3.21 -19.90
N LYS A 30 -2.37 -3.30 -21.11
CA LYS A 30 -3.82 -3.35 -21.33
C LYS A 30 -4.56 -2.11 -20.87
N GLY A 31 -3.84 -0.99 -20.70
CA GLY A 31 -4.45 0.29 -20.34
C GLY A 31 -4.92 0.39 -18.90
N ARG A 32 -4.54 -0.54 -18.05
CA ARG A 32 -4.90 -0.49 -16.62
C ARG A 32 -3.93 0.38 -15.86
N TYR A 33 -4.46 1.14 -14.93
CA TYR A 33 -3.64 1.99 -14.07
C TYR A 33 -3.22 1.25 -12.82
N VAL A 34 -2.01 1.53 -12.37
CA VAL A 34 -1.44 0.99 -11.14
C VAL A 34 -0.87 2.15 -10.35
N THR A 35 -1.11 2.14 -9.05
CA THR A 35 -0.56 3.14 -8.15
C THR A 35 0.51 2.50 -7.29
N PHE A 36 1.70 3.11 -7.26
CA PHE A 36 2.77 2.71 -6.34
C PHE A 36 2.89 3.75 -5.25
N LEU A 37 2.92 3.29 -4.02
CA LEU A 37 3.13 4.16 -2.86
C LEU A 37 4.30 3.63 -2.03
N THR A 38 5.08 4.56 -1.50
CA THR A 38 6.02 4.27 -0.43
C THR A 38 5.46 4.90 0.82
N LEU A 39 5.20 4.09 1.82
CA LEU A 39 4.58 4.52 3.07
C LEU A 39 5.57 4.45 4.21
N GLY A 40 5.65 5.52 4.99
CA GLY A 40 6.40 5.51 6.25
C GLY A 40 5.56 4.86 7.34
N ILE A 41 6.12 3.90 8.04
CA ILE A 41 5.44 3.16 9.09
C ILE A 41 6.04 3.40 10.48
N GLY A 42 6.89 4.43 10.59
CA GLY A 42 7.53 4.80 11.86
C GLY A 42 8.95 4.25 11.97
N ASN A 43 9.70 4.83 12.90
CA ASN A 43 11.09 4.42 13.20
C ASN A 43 12.02 4.44 11.99
N GLY A 44 11.76 5.31 11.01
CA GLY A 44 12.56 5.38 9.79
C GLY A 44 12.34 4.23 8.83
N GLN A 45 11.31 3.43 9.04
CA GLN A 45 10.99 2.30 8.18
C GLN A 45 9.94 2.67 7.15
N TYR A 46 10.05 2.03 5.98
CA TYR A 46 9.16 2.26 4.85
C TYR A 46 8.70 0.94 4.27
N ILE A 47 7.51 0.94 3.71
CA ILE A 47 7.01 -0.20 2.94
C ILE A 47 6.55 0.29 1.57
N ASP A 48 6.70 -0.58 0.58
CA ASP A 48 6.20 -0.33 -0.76
C ASP A 48 4.85 -1.02 -0.93
N VAL A 49 3.89 -0.29 -1.49
CA VAL A 49 2.54 -0.80 -1.72
C VAL A 49 2.19 -0.60 -3.18
N THR A 50 1.74 -1.67 -3.83
CA THR A 50 1.24 -1.62 -5.20
C THR A 50 -0.27 -1.78 -5.16
N ILE A 51 -0.98 -0.80 -5.69
CA ILE A 51 -2.44 -0.80 -5.73
C ILE A 51 -2.86 -0.99 -7.18
N LYS A 52 -3.64 -2.02 -7.44
CA LYS A 52 -4.03 -2.42 -8.81
C LYS A 52 -5.21 -1.61 -9.34
N LYS A 53 -5.22 -0.31 -9.03
CA LYS A 53 -6.19 0.65 -9.56
C LYS A 53 -5.65 2.06 -9.39
N PRO A 54 -6.24 3.07 -10.05
CA PRO A 54 -5.91 4.45 -9.72
C PRO A 54 -6.34 4.73 -8.27
N PHE A 55 -5.47 5.36 -7.52
CA PHE A 55 -5.76 5.71 -6.13
C PHE A 55 -5.34 7.16 -5.91
N SER A 56 -6.28 7.98 -5.48
CA SER A 56 -6.03 9.39 -5.23
C SER A 56 -5.32 9.56 -3.89
N TYR A 57 -4.19 10.23 -3.90
CA TYR A 57 -3.40 10.46 -2.70
C TYR A 57 -2.72 11.83 -2.76
N SER A 58 -2.30 12.30 -1.61
CA SER A 58 -1.44 13.48 -1.47
C SER A 58 -0.30 13.11 -0.53
N ASP A 59 0.81 13.85 -0.63
CA ASP A 59 1.92 13.67 0.30
C ASP A 59 1.41 13.84 1.73
N HIS A 60 1.88 12.99 2.63
CA HIS A 60 1.52 12.99 4.04
C HIS A 60 0.08 12.52 4.33
N ASP A 61 -0.64 11.99 3.35
CA ASP A 61 -1.87 11.26 3.64
C ASP A 61 -1.54 10.01 4.43
N VAL A 62 -2.43 9.61 5.32
CA VAL A 62 -2.34 8.31 5.97
C VAL A 62 -3.22 7.34 5.22
N VAL A 63 -2.62 6.25 4.77
CA VAL A 63 -3.31 5.22 4.00
C VAL A 63 -3.38 3.96 4.87
N TYR A 64 -4.58 3.44 5.00
CA TYR A 64 -4.87 2.20 5.71
C TYR A 64 -5.36 1.17 4.69
N GLY A 65 -4.88 -0.05 4.81
CA GLY A 65 -5.35 -1.07 3.89
C GLY A 65 -4.99 -2.48 4.30
N GLN A 66 -5.43 -3.40 3.48
CA GLN A 66 -5.06 -4.80 3.58
C GLN A 66 -4.58 -5.26 2.21
N GLY A 67 -3.60 -6.12 2.22
CA GLY A 67 -3.03 -6.64 0.99
C GLY A 67 -2.29 -7.93 1.24
N THR A 68 -1.61 -8.40 0.21
CA THR A 68 -0.80 -9.61 0.26
C THR A 68 0.66 -9.24 0.09
N ILE A 69 1.52 -9.77 0.97
CA ILE A 69 2.97 -9.59 0.81
C ILE A 69 3.44 -10.39 -0.39
N LYS A 70 4.16 -9.71 -1.28
CA LYS A 70 4.83 -10.32 -2.42
C LYS A 70 6.33 -10.15 -2.25
N HIS A 71 7.07 -11.14 -2.70
CA HIS A 71 8.52 -11.13 -2.66
C HIS A 71 9.06 -10.95 -4.05
N SER A 72 10.02 -10.07 -4.19
CA SER A 72 10.73 -9.87 -5.46
C SER A 72 12.22 -9.98 -5.23
N ASN A 73 12.99 -9.98 -6.31
CA ASN A 73 14.44 -10.13 -6.22
C ASN A 73 15.10 -8.99 -5.45
N ASN A 74 14.49 -7.83 -5.39
CA ASN A 74 15.08 -6.65 -4.78
C ASN A 74 14.50 -6.32 -3.41
N SER A 75 13.22 -6.57 -3.22
CA SER A 75 12.55 -6.24 -1.96
C SER A 75 11.14 -6.82 -1.92
N ASP A 76 10.58 -6.80 -0.74
CA ASP A 76 9.19 -7.20 -0.54
C ASP A 76 8.28 -5.99 -0.75
N TYR A 77 7.06 -6.25 -1.17
CA TYR A 77 6.05 -5.22 -1.30
C TYR A 77 4.68 -5.79 -0.99
N ILE A 78 3.73 -4.90 -0.70
CA ILE A 78 2.35 -5.29 -0.44
C ILE A 78 1.53 -4.99 -1.69
N GLU A 79 0.77 -5.97 -2.14
CA GLU A 79 -0.10 -5.83 -3.31
C GLU A 79 -1.54 -5.76 -2.87
N CYS A 80 -2.23 -4.68 -3.27
CA CYS A 80 -3.62 -4.44 -2.92
C CYS A 80 -4.51 -4.51 -4.15
N TYR A 81 -5.64 -5.19 -3.99
CA TYR A 81 -6.66 -5.29 -5.03
C TYR A 81 -7.96 -4.67 -4.53
N ASP A 82 -8.70 -4.08 -5.44
CA ASP A 82 -10.04 -3.62 -5.16
C ASP A 82 -11.00 -4.80 -5.30
N SER A 83 -10.88 -5.76 -4.39
CA SER A 83 -11.64 -6.99 -4.42
C SER A 83 -12.02 -7.42 -3.01
N LYS A 84 -12.86 -8.43 -2.94
CA LYS A 84 -13.34 -8.96 -1.67
C LYS A 84 -12.18 -9.36 -0.75
N GLY A 85 -12.20 -8.89 0.47
CA GLY A 85 -11.18 -9.22 1.46
C GLY A 85 -10.04 -8.22 1.54
N PHE A 86 -10.04 -7.20 0.70
CA PHE A 86 -9.04 -6.16 0.75
C PHE A 86 -9.71 -4.81 0.99
N ARG A 87 -9.07 -3.99 1.80
CA ARG A 87 -9.53 -2.65 2.14
C ARG A 87 -8.43 -1.65 1.88
N LEU A 88 -8.82 -0.46 1.45
CA LEU A 88 -7.90 0.63 1.23
C LEU A 88 -8.65 1.94 1.51
N GLU A 89 -8.17 2.69 2.47
CA GLU A 89 -8.80 3.92 2.91
C GLU A 89 -7.74 4.98 3.20
N LYS A 90 -8.15 6.24 3.11
CA LYS A 90 -7.34 7.35 3.60
C LYS A 90 -7.93 7.84 4.91
N TYR A 91 -7.05 8.21 5.83
CA TYR A 91 -7.42 8.93 7.03
C TYR A 91 -7.11 10.39 6.81
N ILE A 92 -8.03 11.20 7.20
CA ILE A 92 -7.89 12.66 7.07
C ILE A 92 -7.54 13.26 8.42
#